data_daeeaabbde8a23e9ecaf915c1c010d71
#
_entry.id   daeeaabbde8a23e9ecaf915c1c010d71
#
_cell.length_a   1.000
_cell.length_b   1.000
_cell.length_c   1.000
_cell.angle_alpha   90.00
_cell.angle_beta   90.00
_cell.angle_gamma   90.00
#
_symmetry.space_group_name_H-M   'P 1'
#
loop_
_entity.id
_entity.type
_entity.pdbx_description
1 polymer ?
#
loop_
_entity_poly.entity_id
_entity_poly.type
_entity_poly.pdbx_seq_one_letter_code
_entity_poly.pdbx_strand_id
1 'polypeptide(L)'
;MTFENGIARAAARMMDRRKFVALSAAAAFSAALGLSGCASGEGAKGADASDGAVEFTATTESRDLMGSADPCDVRVGLIMGPPSMGLSQFILAAQAGKTTNNFTFDLNGVDYVGLSALFNKGDYDICTLPSNIGPILFNNDELKNSYEVISVNNLGVLYVMTNDESLAALDDLRGRTVYAYGEGGTPEYTIEALMKKTGLDGAFNLEFKSSPLEVLNMMQEQENCVAILPQPFVSLAKILVNPLYIPIDLTVEWNQAFADAGSQAVTTTTIVNKQFLEEHEQAVVEYLNMAGQSVAWTLANMDKASALQEELGTFLNNSVALDAMPYISMVNLTGEDMRTALSGFLGELYAANPDSIGGALPGDGFYYLPPEGAIDERFAQAGLEEATEHASSAGTGNDGVTASKEDAQAAVDAFGGTASGK
;
A
#
# COMPACT_ATOMS: atom_id res chain seq x y z
N MET A 1 -29.86 -2.83 -0.71
CA MET A 1 -29.32 -2.18 0.52
C MET A 1 -28.26 -1.23 0.04
N THR A 2 -28.42 0.06 0.32
CA THR A 2 -27.65 1.12 -0.28
C THR A 2 -26.20 1.16 0.22
N PHE A 3 -25.30 1.61 -0.65
CA PHE A 3 -23.86 1.88 -0.43
C PHE A 3 -23.54 2.56 0.93
N GLU A 4 -24.40 3.49 1.38
CA GLU A 4 -24.33 4.09 2.72
C GLU A 4 -24.36 3.07 3.87
N ASN A 5 -24.93 1.88 3.68
CA ASN A 5 -24.99 0.87 4.73
C ASN A 5 -23.72 0.04 4.87
N GLY A 6 -22.91 -0.11 3.82
CA GLY A 6 -21.62 -0.80 3.89
C GLY A 6 -20.55 0.10 4.51
N ILE A 7 -20.37 1.29 3.94
CA ILE A 7 -19.43 2.31 4.45
C ILE A 7 -19.91 2.87 5.80
N ALA A 8 -21.21 3.09 5.97
CA ALA A 8 -21.78 3.56 7.23
C ALA A 8 -21.70 2.51 8.37
N ARG A 9 -21.71 1.22 8.07
CA ARG A 9 -21.47 0.18 9.09
C ARG A 9 -20.00 0.12 9.51
N ALA A 10 -19.06 0.29 8.59
CA ALA A 10 -17.65 0.44 8.92
C ALA A 10 -17.38 1.76 9.67
N ALA A 11 -17.93 2.88 9.21
CA ALA A 11 -17.78 4.20 9.82
C ALA A 11 -18.56 4.35 11.14
N ALA A 12 -19.75 3.76 11.29
CA ALA A 12 -20.54 3.86 12.51
C ALA A 12 -19.95 3.06 13.69
N ARG A 13 -19.13 2.06 13.43
CA ARG A 13 -18.36 1.37 14.47
C ARG A 13 -17.09 2.11 14.89
N MET A 14 -16.57 3.02 14.06
CA MET A 14 -15.29 3.70 14.29
C MET A 14 -15.36 5.15 14.78
N MET A 15 -16.54 5.82 14.87
CA MET A 15 -16.55 7.26 15.18
C MET A 15 -17.53 7.68 16.26
N ASP A 16 -16.98 8.10 17.38
CA ASP A 16 -17.63 9.03 18.30
C ASP A 16 -17.42 10.47 17.78
N ARG A 17 -18.50 11.05 17.23
CA ARG A 17 -18.53 12.25 16.36
C ARG A 17 -18.14 13.58 17.01
N ARG A 18 -17.49 13.63 18.18
CA ARG A 18 -17.28 14.91 18.91
C ARG A 18 -15.84 15.43 18.99
N LYS A 19 -14.85 14.84 18.28
CA LYS A 19 -13.44 15.25 18.40
C LYS A 19 -12.72 15.65 17.10
N PHE A 20 -13.46 16.00 16.05
CA PHE A 20 -12.82 16.31 14.75
C PHE A 20 -12.92 17.78 14.34
N VAL A 21 -12.75 18.71 15.30
CA VAL A 21 -12.54 20.13 14.98
C VAL A 21 -11.49 20.66 15.96
N ALA A 22 -10.25 20.65 15.60
CA ALA A 22 -9.17 21.56 16.01
C ALA A 22 -7.78 20.92 15.77
N LEU A 23 -7.22 21.04 14.58
CA LEU A 23 -5.78 21.23 14.35
C LEU A 23 -5.51 21.61 12.89
N SER A 24 -5.95 22.82 12.53
CA SER A 24 -5.46 23.51 11.33
C SER A 24 -5.24 24.95 11.73
N ALA A 25 -4.08 25.23 12.32
CA ALA A 25 -3.49 26.57 12.38
C ALA A 25 -2.24 26.52 13.28
N ALA A 26 -1.06 26.40 12.70
CA ALA A 26 0.14 27.10 13.13
C ALA A 26 1.40 26.55 12.42
N ALA A 27 1.69 27.06 11.24
CA ALA A 27 3.06 27.23 10.78
C ALA A 27 3.09 28.40 9.79
N ALA A 28 3.04 29.63 10.33
CA ALA A 28 3.34 30.83 9.59
C ALA A 28 4.76 31.28 9.94
N PHE A 29 5.65 31.18 8.98
CA PHE A 29 6.72 32.08 8.58
C PHE A 29 7.33 33.04 9.62
N SER A 30 8.64 32.94 9.70
CA SER A 30 9.50 34.12 9.96
C SER A 30 10.73 34.06 9.06
N ALA A 31 10.67 34.77 7.94
CA ALA A 31 11.83 35.16 7.20
C ALA A 31 12.38 36.47 7.80
N ALA A 32 13.61 36.48 8.21
CA ALA A 32 14.36 37.74 8.43
C ALA A 32 15.86 37.53 8.19
N LEU A 33 16.33 38.27 7.24
CA LEU A 33 17.66 38.65 6.81
C LEU A 33 18.72 38.82 7.91
N GLY A 34 19.97 38.49 7.59
CA GLY A 34 21.13 38.99 8.30
C GLY A 34 22.45 38.25 8.09
N LEU A 35 23.19 38.66 7.10
CA LEU A 35 24.65 38.78 6.89
C LEU A 35 25.67 38.22 7.91
N SER A 36 26.63 37.48 7.35
CA SER A 36 28.10 37.49 7.64
C SER A 36 28.60 36.84 8.94
N GLY A 37 29.46 35.85 8.78
CA GLY A 37 30.43 35.47 9.78
C GLY A 37 31.06 34.12 9.53
N CYS A 38 32.28 34.09 8.96
CA CYS A 38 33.11 32.89 8.88
C CYS A 38 33.48 32.39 10.27
N ALA A 39 33.23 31.12 10.55
CA ALA A 39 33.96 30.35 11.54
C ALA A 39 33.91 28.87 11.19
N SER A 40 35.08 28.28 11.02
CA SER A 40 35.36 26.90 10.81
C SER A 40 34.87 26.04 11.98
N GLY A 41 34.04 25.03 11.70
CA GLY A 41 33.65 23.98 12.61
C GLY A 41 33.26 22.74 11.81
N GLU A 42 33.94 21.64 12.05
CA GLU A 42 33.71 20.34 11.40
C GLU A 42 32.26 19.92 11.62
N GLY A 43 31.49 20.00 10.53
CA GLY A 43 30.10 19.58 10.52
C GLY A 43 29.96 18.13 10.08
N ALA A 44 29.01 17.45 10.65
CA ALA A 44 28.56 16.14 10.29
C ALA A 44 28.41 16.02 8.77
N LYS A 45 29.03 15.00 8.20
CA LYS A 45 28.87 14.63 6.78
C LYS A 45 27.42 14.22 6.57
N GLY A 46 26.65 15.05 5.88
CA GLY A 46 25.42 14.62 5.25
C GLY A 46 25.72 13.44 4.36
N ALA A 47 24.93 12.39 4.44
CA ALA A 47 25.01 11.26 3.55
C ALA A 47 24.87 11.78 2.11
N ASP A 48 25.92 11.58 1.32
CA ASP A 48 25.94 11.97 -0.09
C ASP A 48 25.03 11.00 -0.86
N ALA A 49 23.86 11.47 -1.26
CA ALA A 49 22.83 10.68 -1.97
C ALA A 49 23.23 10.31 -3.42
N SER A 50 24.51 10.48 -3.78
CA SER A 50 24.98 10.37 -5.18
C SER A 50 25.63 9.05 -5.55
N ASP A 51 25.80 8.08 -4.63
CA ASP A 51 26.49 6.84 -4.94
C ASP A 51 25.46 5.71 -5.19
N GLY A 52 25.16 5.45 -6.47
CA GLY A 52 24.25 4.40 -6.94
C GLY A 52 22.84 4.86 -7.30
N ALA A 53 22.55 6.15 -7.32
CA ALA A 53 21.27 6.67 -7.77
C ALA A 53 21.10 6.40 -9.28
N VAL A 54 20.04 5.67 -9.64
CA VAL A 54 19.47 5.76 -10.98
C VAL A 54 19.14 7.23 -11.19
N GLU A 55 19.71 7.84 -12.23
CA GLU A 55 19.44 9.23 -12.56
C GLU A 55 17.94 9.33 -12.90
N PHE A 56 17.16 9.95 -12.02
CA PHE A 56 15.73 10.17 -12.24
C PHE A 56 15.57 11.08 -13.44
N THR A 57 15.14 10.53 -14.54
CA THR A 57 14.86 11.27 -15.76
C THR A 57 13.37 11.36 -15.92
N ALA A 58 12.83 12.57 -15.77
CA ALA A 58 11.45 12.85 -16.18
C ALA A 58 11.36 12.62 -17.70
N THR A 59 10.86 11.45 -18.12
CA THR A 59 10.67 11.13 -19.52
C THR A 59 9.22 11.40 -19.90
N THR A 60 8.96 12.61 -20.32
CA THR A 60 7.77 12.96 -21.09
C THR A 60 8.18 13.22 -22.55
N GLU A 61 8.59 12.18 -23.25
CA GLU A 61 8.60 12.29 -24.70
C GLU A 61 7.14 12.36 -25.17
N SER A 62 6.80 13.45 -25.86
CA SER A 62 5.48 13.65 -26.45
C SER A 62 5.25 12.62 -27.54
N ARG A 63 4.58 11.55 -27.15
CA ARG A 63 3.94 10.61 -28.07
C ARG A 63 2.48 11.03 -28.18
N ASP A 64 1.64 10.33 -28.86
CA ASP A 64 0.22 10.68 -29.10
C ASP A 64 -0.62 10.77 -27.79
N LEU A 65 -0.07 11.41 -26.75
CA LEU A 65 -0.70 11.62 -25.46
C LEU A 65 -1.74 12.74 -25.53
N MET A 66 -2.85 12.57 -24.86
CA MET A 66 -3.92 13.56 -24.78
C MET A 66 -3.60 14.68 -23.77
N GLY A 67 -4.29 15.80 -23.89
CA GLY A 67 -4.22 16.92 -22.96
C GLY A 67 -3.08 17.90 -23.24
N SER A 68 -2.79 18.77 -22.26
CA SER A 68 -1.77 19.81 -22.35
C SER A 68 -0.38 19.27 -22.04
N ALA A 69 0.61 19.64 -22.85
CA ALA A 69 2.02 19.39 -22.58
C ALA A 69 2.63 20.38 -21.56
N ASP A 70 1.90 21.44 -21.20
CA ASP A 70 2.37 22.43 -20.21
C ASP A 70 2.34 21.78 -18.79
N PRO A 71 3.36 22.06 -17.96
CA PRO A 71 3.39 21.57 -16.59
C PRO A 71 2.13 21.93 -15.81
N CYS A 72 1.60 20.96 -15.06
CA CYS A 72 0.44 21.14 -14.20
C CYS A 72 0.74 20.72 -12.75
N ASP A 73 -0.13 21.14 -11.84
CA ASP A 73 -0.12 20.67 -10.46
C ASP A 73 -0.81 19.31 -10.38
N VAL A 74 -0.20 18.35 -9.69
CA VAL A 74 -0.71 16.98 -9.49
C VAL A 74 -0.75 16.67 -8.00
N ARG A 75 -1.94 16.46 -7.47
CA ARG A 75 -2.18 16.16 -6.05
C ARG A 75 -2.34 14.66 -5.87
N VAL A 76 -1.44 14.06 -5.12
CA VAL A 76 -1.39 12.61 -4.91
C VAL A 76 -1.69 12.27 -3.46
N GLY A 77 -2.78 11.54 -3.24
CA GLY A 77 -3.13 11.00 -1.92
C GLY A 77 -2.56 9.59 -1.74
N LEU A 78 -1.82 9.37 -0.67
CA LEU A 78 -1.16 8.10 -0.36
C LEU A 78 -1.61 7.53 0.99
N ILE A 79 -1.71 6.20 1.06
CA ILE A 79 -1.79 5.47 2.31
C ILE A 79 -0.37 5.19 2.81
N MET A 80 -0.11 5.40 4.10
CA MET A 80 1.14 5.03 4.76
C MET A 80 1.35 3.50 4.72
N GLY A 81 2.58 3.08 4.53
CA GLY A 81 2.97 1.66 4.50
C GLY A 81 3.31 1.15 3.09
N PRO A 82 3.06 -0.12 2.77
CA PRO A 82 3.49 -0.74 1.52
C PRO A 82 3.25 0.08 0.24
N PRO A 83 2.06 0.71 0.03
CA PRO A 83 1.81 1.44 -1.20
C PRO A 83 2.65 2.71 -1.39
N SER A 84 3.11 3.35 -0.31
CA SER A 84 3.92 4.56 -0.36
C SER A 84 5.42 4.29 -0.26
N MET A 85 5.81 3.14 0.31
CA MET A 85 7.23 2.81 0.53
C MET A 85 8.03 2.73 -0.78
N GLY A 86 7.44 2.25 -1.86
CA GLY A 86 8.06 2.20 -3.18
C GLY A 86 8.25 3.57 -3.84
N LEU A 87 7.59 4.64 -3.35
CA LEU A 87 7.58 5.95 -3.97
C LEU A 87 8.60 6.94 -3.40
N SER A 88 9.46 6.52 -2.48
CA SER A 88 10.37 7.41 -1.72
C SER A 88 11.25 8.28 -2.61
N GLN A 89 11.87 7.72 -3.66
CA GLN A 89 12.72 8.49 -4.58
C GLN A 89 11.89 9.44 -5.45
N PHE A 90 10.69 9.05 -5.84
CA PHE A 90 9.78 9.92 -6.58
C PHE A 90 9.37 11.12 -5.73
N ILE A 91 8.99 10.90 -4.46
CA ILE A 91 8.65 11.97 -3.51
C ILE A 91 9.82 12.95 -3.38
N LEU A 92 11.06 12.46 -3.19
CA LEU A 92 12.25 13.31 -3.11
C LEU A 92 12.51 14.07 -4.42
N ALA A 93 12.35 13.44 -5.57
CA ALA A 93 12.52 14.07 -6.87
C ALA A 93 11.53 15.23 -7.07
N ALA A 94 10.26 15.01 -6.69
CA ALA A 94 9.22 16.04 -6.74
C ALA A 94 9.53 17.21 -5.81
N GLN A 95 9.91 16.94 -4.55
CA GLN A 95 10.31 17.97 -3.58
C GLN A 95 11.53 18.78 -4.05
N ALA A 96 12.45 18.15 -4.79
CA ALA A 96 13.63 18.78 -5.37
C ALA A 96 13.36 19.51 -6.71
N GLY A 97 12.09 19.51 -7.19
CA GLY A 97 11.73 20.13 -8.49
C GLY A 97 12.38 19.42 -9.69
N LYS A 98 12.61 18.13 -9.61
CA LYS A 98 13.22 17.30 -10.67
C LYS A 98 12.19 16.58 -11.54
N THR A 99 10.92 16.87 -11.36
CA THR A 99 9.80 16.38 -12.17
C THR A 99 9.38 17.45 -13.16
N THR A 100 8.77 17.05 -14.28
CA THR A 100 8.22 18.02 -15.26
C THR A 100 6.96 18.67 -14.70
N ASN A 101 6.06 17.87 -14.12
CA ASN A 101 4.86 18.36 -13.46
C ASN A 101 5.10 18.58 -11.96
N ASN A 102 4.26 19.40 -11.32
CA ASN A 102 4.39 19.77 -9.91
C ASN A 102 3.65 18.76 -9.03
N PHE A 103 4.29 17.64 -8.70
CA PHE A 103 3.70 16.63 -7.82
C PHE A 103 3.76 17.07 -6.37
N THR A 104 2.63 16.94 -5.68
CA THR A 104 2.51 17.05 -4.23
C THR A 104 1.95 15.75 -3.67
N PHE A 105 2.60 15.21 -2.64
CA PHE A 105 2.23 13.95 -2.00
C PHE A 105 1.71 14.20 -0.60
N ASP A 106 0.51 13.69 -0.31
CA ASP A 106 -0.11 13.78 1.00
C ASP A 106 -0.33 12.38 1.58
N LEU A 107 0.23 12.13 2.76
CA LEU A 107 0.19 10.86 3.45
C LEU A 107 -0.95 10.88 4.48
N ASN A 108 -1.99 10.10 4.24
CA ASN A 108 -3.22 10.06 5.06
C ASN A 108 -3.21 8.93 6.11
N GLY A 109 -2.05 8.60 6.66
CA GLY A 109 -1.93 7.50 7.61
C GLY A 109 -2.43 6.19 7.00
N VAL A 110 -3.25 5.43 7.75
CA VAL A 110 -3.85 4.16 7.30
C VAL A 110 -5.36 4.27 7.01
N ASP A 111 -5.92 5.48 7.01
CA ASP A 111 -7.36 5.74 6.79
C ASP A 111 -7.71 5.80 5.31
N TYR A 112 -7.89 4.63 4.68
CA TYR A 112 -8.30 4.55 3.27
C TYR A 112 -9.75 5.01 3.03
N VAL A 113 -10.61 5.00 4.05
CA VAL A 113 -12.01 5.46 3.93
C VAL A 113 -12.04 6.99 3.83
N GLY A 114 -11.32 7.67 4.72
CA GLY A 114 -11.15 9.12 4.68
C GLY A 114 -10.46 9.58 3.39
N LEU A 115 -9.40 8.86 2.98
CA LEU A 115 -8.70 9.14 1.72
C LEU A 115 -9.62 9.01 0.50
N SER A 116 -10.43 7.95 0.44
CA SER A 116 -11.43 7.76 -0.63
C SER A 116 -12.46 8.89 -0.67
N ALA A 117 -12.91 9.37 0.49
CA ALA A 117 -13.85 10.49 0.57
C ALA A 117 -13.23 11.81 0.07
N LEU A 118 -11.96 12.07 0.38
CA LEU A 118 -11.22 13.25 -0.11
C LEU A 118 -10.99 13.17 -1.62
N PHE A 119 -10.65 11.98 -2.13
CA PHE A 119 -10.50 11.75 -3.57
C PHE A 119 -11.82 11.99 -4.32
N ASN A 120 -12.92 11.46 -3.83
CA ASN A 120 -14.26 11.68 -4.42
C ASN A 120 -14.69 13.15 -4.39
N LYS A 121 -14.20 13.93 -3.44
CA LYS A 121 -14.45 15.37 -3.33
C LYS A 121 -13.60 16.18 -4.33
N GLY A 122 -12.57 15.57 -4.93
CA GLY A 122 -11.65 16.23 -5.84
C GLY A 122 -10.48 16.92 -5.15
N ASP A 123 -10.18 16.54 -3.90
CA ASP A 123 -9.00 17.08 -3.19
C ASP A 123 -7.70 16.46 -3.74
N TYR A 124 -7.77 15.29 -4.40
CA TYR A 124 -6.66 14.61 -5.07
C TYR A 124 -6.99 14.27 -6.53
N ASP A 125 -5.98 14.26 -7.38
CA ASP A 125 -6.06 13.89 -8.80
C ASP A 125 -5.70 12.41 -9.00
N ILE A 126 -4.75 11.90 -8.19
CA ILE A 126 -4.28 10.52 -8.14
C ILE A 126 -4.34 10.04 -6.70
N CYS A 127 -4.69 8.76 -6.49
CA CYS A 127 -4.81 8.21 -5.14
C CYS A 127 -4.44 6.72 -5.11
N THR A 128 -3.69 6.28 -4.07
CA THR A 128 -3.47 4.85 -3.82
C THR A 128 -4.51 4.32 -2.84
N LEU A 129 -5.15 3.19 -3.19
CA LEU A 129 -6.23 2.60 -2.39
C LEU A 129 -6.11 1.07 -2.35
N PRO A 130 -6.74 0.40 -1.35
CA PRO A 130 -6.96 -1.03 -1.42
C PRO A 130 -7.62 -1.43 -2.74
N SER A 131 -7.19 -2.54 -3.34
CA SER A 131 -7.56 -2.94 -4.71
C SER A 131 -9.07 -3.16 -4.92
N ASN A 132 -9.83 -3.48 -3.86
CA ASN A 132 -11.27 -3.63 -3.92
C ASN A 132 -12.04 -2.30 -3.93
N ILE A 133 -11.43 -1.20 -3.48
CA ILE A 133 -12.10 0.09 -3.36
C ILE A 133 -12.33 0.76 -4.73
N GLY A 134 -11.34 0.68 -5.63
CA GLY A 134 -11.48 1.23 -6.98
C GLY A 134 -12.73 0.74 -7.72
N PRO A 135 -12.96 -0.59 -7.81
CA PRO A 135 -14.20 -1.14 -8.38
C PRO A 135 -15.47 -0.69 -7.67
N ILE A 136 -15.46 -0.60 -6.34
CA ILE A 136 -16.61 -0.10 -5.56
C ILE A 136 -16.97 1.33 -5.98
N LEU A 137 -15.97 2.19 -6.13
CA LEU A 137 -16.16 3.57 -6.59
C LEU A 137 -16.64 3.62 -8.04
N PHE A 138 -16.04 2.81 -8.91
CA PHE A 138 -16.41 2.74 -10.33
C PHE A 138 -17.84 2.24 -10.55
N ASN A 139 -18.29 1.28 -9.75
CA ASN A 139 -19.63 0.70 -9.83
C ASN A 139 -20.71 1.53 -9.14
N ASN A 140 -20.32 2.59 -8.42
CA ASN A 140 -21.26 3.53 -7.81
C ASN A 140 -21.97 4.35 -8.91
N ASP A 141 -23.30 4.39 -8.89
CA ASP A 141 -24.09 5.06 -9.94
C ASP A 141 -23.82 6.57 -10.04
N GLU A 142 -23.46 7.24 -8.90
CA GLU A 142 -23.14 8.67 -8.86
C GLU A 142 -21.72 8.97 -9.38
N LEU A 143 -20.82 7.99 -9.25
CA LEU A 143 -19.38 8.14 -9.55
C LEU A 143 -18.98 7.37 -10.82
N LYS A 144 -19.95 6.75 -11.49
CA LYS A 144 -19.72 5.85 -12.61
C LYS A 144 -18.87 6.47 -13.70
N ASN A 145 -17.81 5.77 -14.08
CA ASN A 145 -16.83 6.22 -15.08
C ASN A 145 -16.06 7.51 -14.72
N SER A 146 -16.01 7.90 -13.44
CA SER A 146 -15.23 9.07 -13.01
C SER A 146 -13.77 8.75 -12.71
N TYR A 147 -13.41 7.47 -12.70
CA TYR A 147 -12.08 7.00 -12.30
C TYR A 147 -11.57 5.90 -13.20
N GLU A 148 -10.24 5.83 -13.36
CA GLU A 148 -9.54 4.72 -13.98
C GLU A 148 -8.41 4.25 -13.06
N VAL A 149 -8.15 2.93 -13.05
CA VAL A 149 -6.97 2.37 -12.39
C VAL A 149 -5.78 2.49 -13.34
N ILE A 150 -4.64 2.96 -12.82
CA ILE A 150 -3.44 3.23 -13.62
C ILE A 150 -2.27 2.33 -13.28
N SER A 151 -2.21 1.79 -12.04
CA SER A 151 -1.19 0.80 -11.67
C SER A 151 -1.63 -0.11 -10.52
N VAL A 152 -0.98 -1.28 -10.43
CA VAL A 152 -0.91 -2.12 -9.24
C VAL A 152 0.39 -1.79 -8.53
N ASN A 153 0.33 -1.53 -7.20
CA ASN A 153 1.46 -1.10 -6.39
C ASN A 153 2.04 -2.21 -5.51
N ASN A 154 1.18 -3.08 -5.00
CA ASN A 154 1.58 -4.24 -4.20
C ASN A 154 0.75 -5.46 -4.58
N LEU A 155 1.43 -6.58 -4.73
CA LEU A 155 0.81 -7.90 -4.77
C LEU A 155 0.45 -8.36 -3.35
N GLY A 156 0.45 -9.66 -3.04
CA GLY A 156 0.07 -10.15 -1.73
C GLY A 156 1.04 -9.73 -0.62
N VAL A 157 0.50 -9.49 0.58
CA VAL A 157 1.26 -9.03 1.76
C VAL A 157 0.77 -9.68 3.06
N LEU A 158 -0.15 -10.64 2.99
CA LEU A 158 -0.81 -11.24 4.15
C LEU A 158 -0.14 -12.54 4.58
N TYR A 159 0.04 -12.71 5.88
CA TYR A 159 0.68 -13.88 6.49
C TYR A 159 -0.13 -14.40 7.66
N VAL A 160 -0.17 -15.73 7.82
CA VAL A 160 -0.65 -16.36 9.05
C VAL A 160 0.50 -16.43 10.04
N MET A 161 0.28 -15.92 11.22
CA MET A 161 1.22 -15.92 12.35
C MET A 161 0.61 -16.64 13.55
N THR A 162 1.44 -17.30 14.35
CA THR A 162 1.01 -17.97 15.57
C THR A 162 2.12 -18.08 16.58
N ASN A 163 1.76 -18.27 17.86
CA ASN A 163 2.68 -18.70 18.92
C ASN A 163 2.52 -20.19 19.26
N ASP A 164 1.86 -20.96 18.37
CA ASP A 164 1.67 -22.42 18.43
C ASP A 164 2.50 -23.12 17.34
N GLU A 165 3.55 -23.84 17.76
CA GLU A 165 4.45 -24.58 16.86
C GLU A 165 3.74 -25.66 16.02
N SER A 166 2.55 -26.11 16.45
CA SER A 166 1.82 -27.19 15.77
C SER A 166 1.10 -26.75 14.51
N LEU A 167 0.92 -25.44 14.27
CA LEU A 167 0.26 -24.92 13.08
C LEU A 167 1.26 -24.84 11.92
N ALA A 168 0.98 -25.56 10.83
CA ALA A 168 1.88 -25.63 9.68
C ALA A 168 1.17 -25.42 8.31
N ALA A 169 -0.15 -25.61 8.23
CA ALA A 169 -0.92 -25.53 6.99
C ALA A 169 -2.29 -24.86 7.22
N LEU A 170 -2.96 -24.43 6.15
CA LEU A 170 -4.29 -23.83 6.21
C LEU A 170 -5.33 -24.72 6.91
N ASP A 171 -5.24 -26.03 6.72
CA ASP A 171 -6.16 -26.99 7.36
C ASP A 171 -6.06 -26.97 8.90
N ASP A 172 -4.94 -26.57 9.47
CA ASP A 172 -4.74 -26.46 10.92
C ASP A 172 -5.50 -25.27 11.54
N LEU A 173 -6.10 -24.42 10.72
CA LEU A 173 -6.98 -23.33 11.17
C LEU A 173 -8.35 -23.85 11.62
N ARG A 174 -8.77 -25.06 11.26
CA ARG A 174 -10.08 -25.63 11.58
C ARG A 174 -10.36 -25.64 13.08
N GLY A 175 -11.52 -25.05 13.44
CA GLY A 175 -11.98 -24.97 14.82
C GLY A 175 -11.25 -23.94 15.68
N ARG A 176 -10.29 -23.19 15.12
CA ARG A 176 -9.58 -22.12 15.83
C ARG A 176 -10.30 -20.77 15.71
N THR A 177 -9.93 -19.85 16.58
CA THR A 177 -10.20 -18.42 16.37
C THR A 177 -8.97 -17.77 15.76
N VAL A 178 -9.16 -17.09 14.65
CA VAL A 178 -8.12 -16.37 13.90
C VAL A 178 -8.41 -14.88 13.97
N TYR A 179 -7.48 -14.11 14.50
CA TYR A 179 -7.60 -12.67 14.60
C TYR A 179 -7.02 -11.97 13.39
N ALA A 180 -7.72 -10.99 12.84
CA ALA A 180 -7.27 -10.26 11.67
C ALA A 180 -7.53 -8.76 11.78
N TYR A 181 -6.98 -7.99 10.86
CA TYR A 181 -7.24 -6.57 10.65
C TYR A 181 -7.60 -6.31 9.19
N GLY A 182 -8.42 -5.28 8.95
CA GLY A 182 -8.78 -4.84 7.60
C GLY A 182 -10.18 -5.24 7.16
N GLU A 183 -11.14 -5.28 8.12
CA GLU A 183 -12.59 -5.48 7.85
C GLU A 183 -13.09 -4.47 6.81
N GLY A 184 -13.80 -4.93 5.79
CA GLY A 184 -14.32 -4.13 4.67
C GLY A 184 -13.29 -3.77 3.59
N GLY A 185 -12.03 -4.20 3.76
CA GLY A 185 -10.95 -3.96 2.81
C GLY A 185 -10.46 -5.22 2.12
N THR A 186 -9.46 -5.07 1.26
CA THR A 186 -8.82 -6.17 0.53
C THR A 186 -8.42 -7.36 1.43
N PRO A 187 -7.88 -7.17 2.66
CA PRO A 187 -7.53 -8.29 3.51
C PRO A 187 -8.69 -9.24 3.81
N GLU A 188 -9.85 -8.72 4.21
CA GLU A 188 -11.03 -9.54 4.49
C GLU A 188 -11.43 -10.37 3.27
N TYR A 189 -11.60 -9.71 2.14
CA TYR A 189 -12.10 -10.36 0.93
C TYR A 189 -11.08 -11.33 0.31
N THR A 190 -9.78 -11.07 0.46
CA THR A 190 -8.74 -12.02 0.09
C THR A 190 -8.82 -13.29 0.94
N ILE A 191 -8.97 -13.15 2.26
CA ILE A 191 -9.15 -14.30 3.16
C ILE A 191 -10.42 -15.05 2.81
N GLU A 192 -11.56 -14.38 2.64
CA GLU A 192 -12.84 -15.03 2.28
C GLU A 192 -12.74 -15.82 0.97
N ALA A 193 -12.20 -15.24 -0.09
CA ALA A 193 -12.07 -15.88 -1.38
C ALA A 193 -11.17 -17.13 -1.29
N LEU A 194 -10.02 -17.01 -0.63
CA LEU A 194 -9.09 -18.12 -0.44
C LEU A 194 -9.72 -19.24 0.39
N MET A 195 -10.40 -18.93 1.49
CA MET A 195 -11.04 -19.92 2.35
C MET A 195 -12.18 -20.65 1.63
N LYS A 196 -12.97 -19.96 0.82
CA LYS A 196 -13.98 -20.60 -0.05
C LYS A 196 -13.34 -21.55 -1.06
N LYS A 197 -12.27 -21.10 -1.73
CA LYS A 197 -11.58 -21.91 -2.75
C LYS A 197 -10.95 -23.18 -2.16
N THR A 198 -10.39 -23.09 -0.95
CA THR A 198 -9.70 -24.19 -0.26
C THR A 198 -10.63 -25.05 0.59
N GLY A 199 -11.95 -24.75 0.64
CA GLY A 199 -12.92 -25.51 1.43
C GLY A 199 -12.83 -25.30 2.93
N LEU A 200 -12.32 -24.14 3.34
CA LEU A 200 -12.20 -23.70 4.74
C LEU A 200 -13.24 -22.64 5.12
N ASP A 201 -14.17 -22.31 4.24
CA ASP A 201 -15.24 -21.37 4.54
C ASP A 201 -16.07 -21.85 5.75
N GLY A 202 -16.16 -21.01 6.79
CA GLY A 202 -16.81 -21.36 8.05
C GLY A 202 -16.13 -22.45 8.88
N ALA A 203 -14.94 -22.90 8.49
CA ALA A 203 -14.21 -23.93 9.21
C ALA A 203 -13.50 -23.43 10.48
N PHE A 204 -13.31 -22.14 10.62
CA PHE A 204 -12.75 -21.46 11.77
C PHE A 204 -13.48 -20.14 12.05
N ASN A 205 -13.28 -19.57 13.23
CA ASN A 205 -13.87 -18.28 13.60
C ASN A 205 -12.91 -17.14 13.25
N LEU A 206 -13.27 -16.29 12.28
CA LEU A 206 -12.49 -15.11 11.88
C LEU A 206 -12.99 -13.88 12.64
N GLU A 207 -12.14 -13.26 13.44
CA GLU A 207 -12.46 -12.07 14.22
C GLU A 207 -11.57 -10.88 13.80
N PHE A 208 -12.20 -9.83 13.28
CA PHE A 208 -11.50 -8.59 12.96
C PHE A 208 -11.35 -7.69 14.19
N LYS A 209 -10.18 -7.07 14.30
CA LYS A 209 -9.86 -6.10 15.36
C LYS A 209 -9.73 -4.70 14.76
N SER A 210 -9.84 -3.70 15.63
CA SER A 210 -9.85 -2.28 15.24
C SER A 210 -8.50 -1.78 14.74
N SER A 211 -7.42 -2.45 15.11
CA SER A 211 -6.06 -2.12 14.68
C SER A 211 -5.15 -3.36 14.66
N PRO A 212 -4.09 -3.34 13.83
CA PRO A 212 -3.10 -4.42 13.83
C PRO A 212 -2.36 -4.54 15.17
N LEU A 213 -2.20 -3.43 15.89
CA LEU A 213 -1.57 -3.45 17.23
C LEU A 213 -2.42 -4.19 18.26
N GLU A 214 -3.75 -4.09 18.17
CA GLU A 214 -4.65 -4.87 19.03
C GLU A 214 -4.44 -6.38 18.81
N VAL A 215 -4.29 -6.81 17.54
CA VAL A 215 -3.99 -8.20 17.21
C VAL A 215 -2.64 -8.64 17.79
N LEU A 216 -1.59 -7.81 17.66
CA LEU A 216 -0.26 -8.11 18.22
C LEU A 216 -0.28 -8.20 19.74
N ASN A 217 -1.02 -7.34 20.43
CA ASN A 217 -1.21 -7.41 21.88
C ASN A 217 -1.89 -8.73 22.29
N MET A 218 -2.91 -9.17 21.55
CA MET A 218 -3.56 -10.46 21.81
C MET A 218 -2.59 -11.63 21.63
N MET A 219 -1.71 -11.58 20.61
CA MET A 219 -0.68 -12.61 20.42
C MET A 219 0.35 -12.67 21.55
N GLN A 220 0.61 -11.52 22.22
CA GLN A 220 1.50 -11.49 23.40
C GLN A 220 0.83 -12.04 24.67
N GLU A 221 -0.49 -11.85 24.79
CA GLU A 221 -1.25 -12.18 26.01
C GLU A 221 -1.85 -13.58 25.99
N GLN A 222 -2.11 -14.15 24.80
CA GLN A 222 -2.82 -15.42 24.63
C GLN A 222 -1.88 -16.52 24.13
N GLU A 223 -1.96 -17.71 24.73
CA GLU A 223 -1.31 -18.91 24.24
C GLU A 223 -2.10 -19.49 23.05
N ASN A 224 -1.41 -20.12 22.12
CA ASN A 224 -1.98 -20.73 20.91
C ASN A 224 -2.82 -19.76 20.07
N CYS A 225 -2.46 -18.47 20.11
CA CYS A 225 -3.10 -17.42 19.35
C CYS A 225 -2.71 -17.54 17.87
N VAL A 226 -3.69 -17.34 17.00
CA VAL A 226 -3.49 -17.32 15.54
C VAL A 226 -3.94 -15.98 14.98
N ALA A 227 -3.13 -15.36 14.13
CA ALA A 227 -3.42 -14.07 13.53
C ALA A 227 -3.12 -14.07 12.02
N ILE A 228 -3.86 -13.23 11.29
CA ILE A 228 -3.56 -12.89 9.89
C ILE A 228 -3.34 -11.38 9.84
N LEU A 229 -2.12 -10.98 9.54
CA LEU A 229 -1.75 -9.57 9.40
C LEU A 229 -0.94 -9.33 8.13
N PRO A 230 -0.99 -8.10 7.57
CA PRO A 230 -0.11 -7.70 6.49
C PRO A 230 1.28 -7.32 7.01
N GLN A 231 2.28 -7.37 6.13
CA GLN A 231 3.46 -6.55 6.34
C GLN A 231 3.06 -5.06 6.40
N PRO A 232 3.76 -4.27 7.19
CA PRO A 232 4.96 -4.53 8.00
C PRO A 232 4.68 -5.02 9.44
N PHE A 233 3.44 -5.31 9.79
CA PHE A 233 3.06 -5.76 11.14
C PHE A 233 3.59 -7.16 11.45
N VAL A 234 3.87 -7.97 10.42
CA VAL A 234 4.57 -9.25 10.58
C VAL A 234 6.00 -9.03 11.07
N SER A 235 6.72 -8.07 10.48
CA SER A 235 8.06 -7.69 10.93
C SER A 235 8.05 -7.12 12.34
N LEU A 236 7.03 -6.35 12.70
CA LEU A 236 6.84 -5.88 14.06
C LEU A 236 6.55 -7.03 15.04
N ALA A 237 5.77 -8.03 14.63
CA ALA A 237 5.48 -9.22 15.43
C ALA A 237 6.75 -10.02 15.76
N LYS A 238 7.71 -10.13 14.84
CA LYS A 238 8.99 -10.82 15.07
C LYS A 238 9.75 -10.26 16.28
N ILE A 239 9.54 -8.99 16.60
CA ILE A 239 10.21 -8.31 17.72
C ILE A 239 9.39 -8.41 19.01
N LEU A 240 8.06 -8.32 18.89
CA LEU A 240 7.16 -8.19 20.03
C LEU A 240 6.64 -9.51 20.57
N VAL A 241 6.49 -10.54 19.73
CA VAL A 241 5.86 -11.83 20.08
C VAL A 241 6.92 -12.92 20.19
N ASN A 242 6.93 -13.66 21.30
CA ASN A 242 7.88 -14.75 21.50
C ASN A 242 7.24 -15.89 22.34
N PRO A 243 7.15 -17.13 21.86
CA PRO A 243 7.59 -17.56 20.52
C PRO A 243 6.70 -16.99 19.42
N LEU A 244 7.23 -16.84 18.19
CA LEU A 244 6.50 -16.50 16.99
C LEU A 244 6.86 -17.48 15.86
N TYR A 245 5.84 -17.97 15.17
CA TYR A 245 5.94 -18.76 13.95
C TYR A 245 5.14 -18.08 12.86
N ILE A 246 5.64 -18.08 11.62
CA ILE A 246 4.99 -17.53 10.43
C ILE A 246 4.89 -18.67 9.40
N PRO A 247 3.99 -19.65 9.62
CA PRO A 247 3.98 -20.89 8.83
C PRO A 247 3.42 -20.71 7.42
N ILE A 248 2.60 -19.66 7.16
CA ILE A 248 1.84 -19.59 5.92
C ILE A 248 1.92 -18.16 5.35
N ASP A 249 2.36 -18.08 4.10
CA ASP A 249 2.23 -16.89 3.24
C ASP A 249 0.96 -17.04 2.40
N LEU A 250 -0.04 -16.17 2.62
CA LEU A 250 -1.31 -16.23 1.88
C LEU A 250 -1.17 -15.89 0.41
N THR A 251 -0.06 -15.25 -0.02
CA THR A 251 0.24 -15.02 -1.43
C THR A 251 0.58 -16.34 -2.12
N VAL A 252 1.39 -17.18 -1.48
CA VAL A 252 1.71 -18.53 -1.96
C VAL A 252 0.47 -19.37 -2.07
N GLU A 253 -0.35 -19.39 -1.02
CA GLU A 253 -1.62 -20.12 -0.99
C GLU A 253 -2.59 -19.65 -2.07
N TRP A 254 -2.70 -18.32 -2.28
CA TRP A 254 -3.52 -17.74 -3.35
C TRP A 254 -3.05 -18.21 -4.74
N ASN A 255 -1.76 -18.06 -5.02
CA ASN A 255 -1.20 -18.41 -6.32
C ASN A 255 -1.36 -19.92 -6.63
N GLN A 256 -1.31 -20.79 -5.61
CA GLN A 256 -1.58 -22.22 -5.76
C GLN A 256 -3.08 -22.50 -5.97
N ALA A 257 -3.94 -21.90 -5.14
CA ALA A 257 -5.38 -22.16 -5.18
C ALA A 257 -6.03 -21.67 -6.47
N PHE A 258 -5.54 -20.57 -7.04
CA PHE A 258 -6.08 -19.92 -8.24
C PHE A 258 -5.16 -20.04 -9.47
N ALA A 259 -4.22 -21.00 -9.46
CA ALA A 259 -3.30 -21.22 -10.57
C ALA A 259 -4.00 -21.44 -11.92
N ASP A 260 -5.12 -22.16 -11.93
CA ASP A 260 -5.91 -22.44 -13.14
C ASP A 260 -6.53 -21.16 -13.74
N ALA A 261 -6.79 -20.16 -12.91
CA ALA A 261 -7.33 -18.86 -13.33
C ALA A 261 -6.21 -17.85 -13.69
N GLY A 262 -4.94 -18.17 -13.39
CA GLY A 262 -3.82 -17.22 -13.53
C GLY A 262 -3.93 -15.99 -12.63
N SER A 263 -4.74 -16.08 -11.56
CA SER A 263 -4.98 -14.97 -10.64
C SER A 263 -3.82 -14.81 -9.67
N GLN A 264 -3.41 -13.56 -9.44
CA GLN A 264 -2.44 -13.17 -8.42
C GLN A 264 -3.13 -12.35 -7.34
N ALA A 265 -2.70 -12.47 -6.08
CA ALA A 265 -3.20 -11.62 -5.01
C ALA A 265 -2.75 -10.16 -5.25
N VAL A 266 -3.70 -9.21 -5.29
CA VAL A 266 -3.43 -7.78 -5.47
C VAL A 266 -3.92 -7.01 -4.26
N THR A 267 -3.01 -6.34 -3.53
CA THR A 267 -3.36 -5.63 -2.31
C THR A 267 -3.75 -4.18 -2.56
N THR A 268 -2.97 -3.44 -3.35
CA THR A 268 -3.19 -2.00 -3.56
C THR A 268 -3.06 -1.60 -5.02
N THR A 269 -3.83 -0.60 -5.40
CA THR A 269 -3.84 0.00 -6.73
C THR A 269 -3.77 1.52 -6.66
N THR A 270 -3.28 2.15 -7.71
CA THR A 270 -3.40 3.59 -7.92
C THR A 270 -4.52 3.87 -8.90
N ILE A 271 -5.40 4.79 -8.52
CA ILE A 271 -6.50 5.29 -9.37
C ILE A 271 -6.29 6.76 -9.69
N VAL A 272 -6.84 7.20 -10.80
CA VAL A 272 -6.79 8.59 -11.28
C VAL A 272 -8.20 9.10 -11.55
N ASN A 273 -8.43 10.40 -11.30
CA ASN A 273 -9.63 11.07 -11.76
C ASN A 273 -9.64 11.10 -13.31
N LYS A 274 -10.73 10.63 -13.92
CA LYS A 274 -10.81 10.50 -15.38
C LYS A 274 -10.73 11.85 -16.11
N GLN A 275 -11.35 12.89 -15.58
CA GLN A 275 -11.25 14.22 -16.18
C GLN A 275 -9.80 14.72 -16.13
N PHE A 276 -9.10 14.52 -15.01
CA PHE A 276 -7.68 14.86 -14.90
C PHE A 276 -6.83 14.08 -15.90
N LEU A 277 -7.09 12.77 -16.07
CA LEU A 277 -6.39 11.94 -17.05
C LEU A 277 -6.60 12.48 -18.49
N GLU A 278 -7.84 12.80 -18.87
CA GLU A 278 -8.16 13.32 -20.21
C GLU A 278 -7.52 14.70 -20.48
N GLU A 279 -7.39 15.54 -19.46
CA GLU A 279 -6.79 16.87 -19.58
C GLU A 279 -5.25 16.86 -19.45
N HIS A 280 -4.66 15.88 -18.74
CA HIS A 280 -3.26 15.84 -18.33
C HIS A 280 -2.62 14.46 -18.43
N GLU A 281 -2.91 13.68 -19.49
CA GLU A 281 -2.38 12.32 -19.65
C GLU A 281 -0.86 12.27 -19.54
N GLN A 282 -0.16 13.32 -20.01
CA GLN A 282 1.30 13.39 -19.90
C GLN A 282 1.80 13.39 -18.44
N ALA A 283 1.06 14.03 -17.53
CA ALA A 283 1.38 14.02 -16.11
C ALA A 283 1.14 12.65 -15.47
N VAL A 284 0.10 11.94 -15.92
CA VAL A 284 -0.18 10.56 -15.47
C VAL A 284 0.91 9.61 -15.98
N VAL A 285 1.34 9.73 -17.22
CA VAL A 285 2.45 8.94 -17.78
C VAL A 285 3.77 9.24 -17.05
N GLU A 286 4.06 10.51 -16.72
CA GLU A 286 5.21 10.86 -15.89
C GLU A 286 5.11 10.20 -14.51
N TYR A 287 3.93 10.25 -13.86
CA TYR A 287 3.71 9.57 -12.58
C TYR A 287 4.07 8.08 -12.65
N LEU A 288 3.58 7.37 -13.66
CA LEU A 288 3.82 5.93 -13.81
C LEU A 288 5.30 5.60 -14.05
N ASN A 289 5.99 6.38 -14.88
CA ASN A 289 7.42 6.22 -15.12
C ASN A 289 8.26 6.51 -13.87
N MET A 290 7.96 7.60 -13.16
CA MET A 290 8.66 7.98 -11.93
C MET A 290 8.40 6.97 -10.80
N ALA A 291 7.18 6.46 -10.69
CA ALA A 291 6.82 5.41 -9.72
C ALA A 291 7.61 4.12 -9.99
N GLY A 292 7.66 3.66 -11.25
CA GLY A 292 8.43 2.48 -11.62
C GLY A 292 9.93 2.63 -11.37
N GLN A 293 10.51 3.78 -11.70
CA GLN A 293 11.92 4.08 -11.36
C GLN A 293 12.15 4.06 -9.86
N SER A 294 11.23 4.63 -9.08
CA SER A 294 11.33 4.68 -7.61
C SER A 294 11.22 3.28 -6.99
N VAL A 295 10.32 2.42 -7.47
CA VAL A 295 10.21 1.02 -7.03
C VAL A 295 11.50 0.26 -7.34
N ALA A 296 12.00 0.32 -8.57
CA ALA A 296 13.25 -0.33 -8.96
C ALA A 296 14.44 0.13 -8.11
N TRP A 297 14.54 1.43 -7.85
CA TRP A 297 15.58 1.96 -6.98
C TRP A 297 15.44 1.47 -5.53
N THR A 298 14.22 1.47 -4.99
CA THR A 298 13.94 1.02 -3.62
C THR A 298 14.37 -0.42 -3.42
N LEU A 299 14.02 -1.31 -4.34
CA LEU A 299 14.39 -2.73 -4.29
C LEU A 299 15.91 -2.95 -4.41
N ALA A 300 16.58 -2.17 -5.26
CA ALA A 300 18.03 -2.25 -5.41
C ALA A 300 18.83 -1.61 -4.24
N ASN A 301 18.19 -0.80 -3.39
CA ASN A 301 18.85 -0.02 -2.33
C ASN A 301 18.08 -0.04 -1.00
N MET A 302 17.60 -1.20 -0.56
CA MET A 302 16.70 -1.32 0.61
C MET A 302 17.27 -0.68 1.88
N ASP A 303 18.57 -0.78 2.13
CA ASP A 303 19.22 -0.14 3.29
C ASP A 303 19.08 1.39 3.28
N LYS A 304 19.23 2.01 2.11
CA LYS A 304 19.07 3.46 1.97
C LYS A 304 17.59 3.85 1.94
N ALA A 305 16.77 3.03 1.28
CA ALA A 305 15.35 3.27 1.17
C ALA A 305 14.65 3.19 2.52
N SER A 306 15.04 2.27 3.41
CA SER A 306 14.43 2.14 4.73
C SER A 306 14.63 3.39 5.60
N ALA A 307 15.80 4.03 5.52
CA ALA A 307 16.05 5.30 6.21
C ALA A 307 15.14 6.43 5.70
N LEU A 308 14.86 6.45 4.38
CA LEU A 308 13.95 7.44 3.79
C LEU A 308 12.49 7.24 4.21
N GLN A 309 12.07 6.02 4.57
CA GLN A 309 10.69 5.79 4.98
C GLN A 309 10.31 6.60 6.21
N GLU A 310 11.21 6.65 7.20
CA GLU A 310 11.00 7.43 8.42
C GLU A 310 11.08 8.93 8.14
N GLU A 311 12.07 9.38 7.36
CA GLU A 311 12.25 10.79 6.99
C GLU A 311 11.04 11.37 6.23
N LEU A 312 10.49 10.60 5.30
CA LEU A 312 9.36 11.01 4.47
C LEU A 312 8.00 10.72 5.12
N GLY A 313 7.98 10.00 6.24
CA GLY A 313 6.74 9.59 6.92
C GLY A 313 5.95 8.50 6.18
N THR A 314 6.55 7.85 5.17
CA THR A 314 5.92 6.73 4.45
C THR A 314 5.85 5.47 5.29
N PHE A 315 6.76 5.34 6.25
CA PHE A 315 6.72 4.38 7.34
C PHE A 315 7.49 4.91 8.57
N LEU A 316 7.09 4.47 9.77
CA LEU A 316 7.44 5.16 11.02
C LEU A 316 8.74 4.68 11.70
N ASN A 317 9.38 3.63 11.18
CA ASN A 317 10.62 3.11 11.77
C ASN A 317 11.49 2.45 10.72
N ASN A 318 12.73 2.93 10.60
CA ASN A 318 13.71 2.45 9.63
C ASN A 318 14.00 0.94 9.75
N SER A 319 14.26 0.45 10.97
CA SER A 319 14.66 -0.96 11.16
C SER A 319 13.52 -1.93 10.82
N VAL A 320 12.28 -1.58 11.19
CA VAL A 320 11.09 -2.38 10.84
C VAL A 320 10.81 -2.29 9.34
N ALA A 321 11.00 -1.11 8.72
CA ALA A 321 10.87 -0.93 7.29
C ALA A 321 11.85 -1.82 6.51
N LEU A 322 13.12 -1.85 6.93
CA LEU A 322 14.15 -2.68 6.30
C LEU A 322 13.81 -4.17 6.35
N ASP A 323 13.35 -4.67 7.52
CA ASP A 323 12.92 -6.07 7.67
C ASP A 323 11.67 -6.40 6.83
N ALA A 324 10.76 -5.43 6.64
CA ALA A 324 9.51 -5.63 5.92
C ALA A 324 9.66 -5.56 4.39
N MET A 325 10.56 -4.70 3.87
CA MET A 325 10.67 -4.39 2.44
C MET A 325 10.75 -5.61 1.52
N PRO A 326 11.51 -6.67 1.84
CA PRO A 326 11.57 -7.87 0.99
C PRO A 326 10.22 -8.60 0.86
N TYR A 327 9.29 -8.34 1.78
CA TYR A 327 8.05 -9.11 1.97
C TYR A 327 6.77 -8.32 1.70
N ILE A 328 6.87 -7.10 1.16
CA ILE A 328 5.70 -6.26 0.86
C ILE A 328 5.28 -6.31 -0.61
N SER A 329 5.91 -7.18 -1.41
CA SER A 329 5.59 -7.40 -2.82
C SER A 329 5.38 -6.10 -3.59
N MET A 330 6.33 -5.14 -3.43
CA MET A 330 6.30 -3.86 -4.15
C MET A 330 6.43 -4.09 -5.65
N VAL A 331 5.50 -3.54 -6.42
CA VAL A 331 5.52 -3.59 -7.88
C VAL A 331 5.07 -2.26 -8.49
N ASN A 332 5.30 -2.08 -9.78
CA ASN A 332 4.67 -1.05 -10.60
C ASN A 332 4.15 -1.72 -11.87
N LEU A 333 3.00 -2.43 -11.76
CA LEU A 333 2.37 -3.00 -12.94
C LEU A 333 1.48 -1.96 -13.60
N THR A 334 1.66 -1.75 -14.91
CA THR A 334 0.91 -0.78 -15.71
C THR A 334 0.33 -1.44 -16.95
N GLY A 335 -0.57 -0.79 -17.66
CA GLY A 335 -1.12 -1.27 -18.94
C GLY A 335 -1.76 -2.65 -18.84
N GLU A 336 -1.45 -3.53 -19.78
CA GLU A 336 -2.06 -4.87 -19.87
C GLU A 336 -1.63 -5.80 -18.72
N ASP A 337 -0.44 -5.63 -18.14
CA ASP A 337 0.00 -6.43 -17.00
C ASP A 337 -0.80 -6.06 -15.76
N MET A 338 -1.02 -4.76 -15.51
CA MET A 338 -1.93 -4.28 -14.46
C MET A 338 -3.34 -4.84 -14.68
N ARG A 339 -3.88 -4.72 -15.89
CA ARG A 339 -5.22 -5.20 -16.24
C ARG A 339 -5.35 -6.70 -15.99
N THR A 340 -4.38 -7.49 -16.44
CA THR A 340 -4.38 -8.96 -16.27
C THR A 340 -4.36 -9.34 -14.80
N ALA A 341 -3.42 -8.82 -14.03
CA ALA A 341 -3.29 -9.13 -12.61
C ALA A 341 -4.54 -8.72 -11.83
N LEU A 342 -5.00 -7.49 -12.02
CA LEU A 342 -6.13 -6.95 -11.27
C LEU A 342 -7.46 -7.60 -11.67
N SER A 343 -7.74 -7.79 -12.97
CA SER A 343 -9.01 -8.41 -13.40
C SER A 343 -9.12 -9.87 -12.95
N GLY A 344 -8.01 -10.62 -12.95
CA GLY A 344 -7.96 -11.97 -12.40
C GLY A 344 -8.30 -11.99 -10.91
N PHE A 345 -7.68 -11.09 -10.14
CA PHE A 345 -7.95 -10.97 -8.71
C PHE A 345 -9.40 -10.57 -8.41
N LEU A 346 -9.90 -9.52 -9.06
CA LEU A 346 -11.28 -9.06 -8.89
C LEU A 346 -12.31 -10.10 -9.30
N GLY A 347 -12.01 -10.94 -10.30
CA GLY A 347 -12.84 -12.07 -10.72
C GLY A 347 -13.05 -13.07 -9.58
N GLU A 348 -12.01 -13.39 -8.84
CA GLU A 348 -12.07 -14.31 -7.71
C GLU A 348 -12.78 -13.70 -6.49
N LEU A 349 -12.53 -12.41 -6.21
CA LEU A 349 -13.28 -11.69 -5.18
C LEU A 349 -14.77 -11.66 -5.49
N TYR A 350 -15.14 -11.34 -6.75
CA TYR A 350 -16.53 -11.33 -7.20
C TYR A 350 -17.20 -12.70 -7.06
N ALA A 351 -16.52 -13.77 -7.47
CA ALA A 351 -17.02 -15.13 -7.36
C ALA A 351 -17.26 -15.54 -5.89
N ALA A 352 -16.40 -15.08 -4.99
CA ALA A 352 -16.54 -15.33 -3.57
C ALA A 352 -17.63 -14.47 -2.93
N ASN A 353 -17.62 -13.16 -3.20
CA ASN A 353 -18.52 -12.18 -2.61
C ASN A 353 -18.68 -10.96 -3.55
N PRO A 354 -19.76 -10.86 -4.34
CA PRO A 354 -19.96 -9.76 -5.26
C PRO A 354 -19.91 -8.36 -4.62
N ASP A 355 -20.34 -8.25 -3.36
CA ASP A 355 -20.35 -6.96 -2.65
C ASP A 355 -18.94 -6.46 -2.34
N SER A 356 -17.93 -7.34 -2.35
CA SER A 356 -16.52 -6.99 -2.13
C SER A 356 -15.99 -5.94 -3.12
N ILE A 357 -16.55 -5.91 -4.32
CA ILE A 357 -16.16 -5.01 -5.41
C ILE A 357 -17.32 -4.15 -5.93
N GLY A 358 -18.37 -3.96 -5.13
CA GLY A 358 -19.51 -3.10 -5.48
C GLY A 358 -20.55 -3.77 -6.38
N GLY A 359 -20.67 -5.10 -6.36
CA GLY A 359 -21.77 -5.86 -6.97
C GLY A 359 -21.61 -6.20 -8.44
N ALA A 360 -20.56 -5.74 -9.12
CA ALA A 360 -20.27 -6.04 -10.52
C ALA A 360 -18.78 -6.02 -10.84
N LEU A 361 -18.34 -6.82 -11.80
CA LEU A 361 -16.99 -6.68 -12.37
C LEU A 361 -16.90 -5.37 -13.17
N PRO A 362 -15.84 -4.58 -13.00
CA PRO A 362 -15.67 -3.36 -13.80
C PRO A 362 -15.43 -3.71 -15.27
N GLY A 363 -15.97 -2.88 -16.16
CA GLY A 363 -15.74 -3.00 -17.60
C GLY A 363 -14.38 -2.43 -18.04
N ASP A 364 -14.08 -2.53 -19.34
CA ASP A 364 -12.80 -2.09 -19.92
C ASP A 364 -12.44 -0.62 -19.61
N GLY A 365 -13.42 0.27 -19.49
CA GLY A 365 -13.19 1.68 -19.15
C GLY A 365 -12.75 1.95 -17.71
N PHE A 366 -12.54 0.90 -16.93
CA PHE A 366 -11.93 1.01 -15.61
C PHE A 366 -10.40 0.99 -15.66
N TYR A 367 -9.82 0.38 -16.69
CA TYR A 367 -8.39 0.14 -16.82
C TYR A 367 -7.76 1.14 -17.79
N TYR A 368 -6.89 2.00 -17.29
CA TYR A 368 -6.08 2.85 -18.17
C TYR A 368 -5.00 2.03 -18.86
N LEU A 369 -5.00 2.10 -20.19
CA LEU A 369 -3.99 1.48 -21.03
C LEU A 369 -3.19 2.61 -21.70
N PRO A 370 -1.97 2.90 -21.22
CA PRO A 370 -1.16 3.98 -21.78
C PRO A 370 -0.82 3.70 -23.24
N PRO A 371 -0.64 4.76 -24.07
CA PRO A 371 -0.18 4.61 -25.45
C PRO A 371 1.11 3.78 -25.55
N GLU A 372 1.27 3.05 -26.66
CA GLU A 372 2.44 2.20 -26.89
C GLU A 372 3.75 2.99 -26.74
N GLY A 373 4.64 2.49 -25.91
CA GLY A 373 5.94 3.09 -25.60
C GLY A 373 5.87 4.38 -24.79
N ALA A 374 4.72 4.75 -24.20
CA ALA A 374 4.63 5.85 -23.26
C ALA A 374 5.28 5.51 -21.91
N ILE A 375 5.21 4.23 -21.51
CA ILE A 375 5.88 3.73 -20.30
C ILE A 375 7.24 3.15 -20.69
N ASP A 376 8.26 3.48 -19.92
CA ASP A 376 9.59 2.92 -20.06
C ASP A 376 9.57 1.43 -19.70
N GLU A 377 9.87 0.57 -20.68
CA GLU A 377 9.82 -0.90 -20.53
C GLU A 377 10.68 -1.42 -19.36
N ARG A 378 11.75 -0.69 -18.99
CA ARG A 378 12.61 -1.05 -17.86
C ARG A 378 11.88 -0.99 -16.52
N PHE A 379 10.79 -0.22 -16.43
CA PHE A 379 10.08 0.10 -15.19
C PHE A 379 8.59 -0.27 -15.23
N ALA A 380 8.08 -0.71 -16.38
CA ALA A 380 6.68 -1.07 -16.56
C ALA A 380 6.21 -2.22 -15.67
N GLN A 381 7.15 -3.10 -15.27
CA GLN A 381 6.95 -4.25 -14.40
C GLN A 381 7.94 -4.25 -13.23
N ALA A 382 8.39 -3.07 -12.78
CA ALA A 382 9.35 -2.98 -11.68
C ALA A 382 8.84 -3.76 -10.46
N GLY A 383 9.70 -4.61 -9.89
CA GLY A 383 9.43 -5.44 -8.71
C GLY A 383 8.67 -6.74 -8.96
N LEU A 384 8.23 -7.04 -10.19
CA LEU A 384 7.45 -8.25 -10.46
C LEU A 384 8.29 -9.52 -10.30
N GLU A 385 9.56 -9.51 -10.71
CA GLU A 385 10.46 -10.65 -10.56
C GLU A 385 10.70 -10.97 -9.09
N GLU A 386 11.05 -9.98 -8.28
CA GLU A 386 11.28 -10.12 -6.85
C GLU A 386 10.03 -10.59 -6.10
N ALA A 387 8.86 -10.04 -6.43
CA ALA A 387 7.60 -10.45 -5.81
C ALA A 387 7.23 -11.90 -6.18
N THR A 388 7.52 -12.33 -7.41
CA THR A 388 7.26 -13.70 -7.89
C THR A 388 8.24 -14.70 -7.26
N GLU A 389 9.52 -14.35 -7.16
CA GLU A 389 10.52 -15.17 -6.49
C GLU A 389 10.18 -15.35 -5.01
N HIS A 390 9.79 -14.27 -4.33
CA HIS A 390 9.36 -14.33 -2.94
C HIS A 390 8.16 -15.26 -2.76
N ALA A 391 7.11 -15.11 -3.56
CA ALA A 391 5.92 -15.95 -3.52
C ALA A 391 6.22 -17.43 -3.83
N SER A 392 7.33 -17.75 -4.50
CA SER A 392 7.74 -19.13 -4.80
C SER A 392 8.67 -19.75 -3.75
N SER A 393 9.39 -18.93 -3.00
CA SER A 393 10.43 -19.38 -2.07
C SER A 393 9.92 -19.82 -0.69
N ALA A 394 8.63 -19.64 -0.38
CA ALA A 394 7.94 -20.03 0.86
C ALA A 394 8.87 -19.99 2.10
N GLY A 395 9.58 -18.91 2.29
CA GLY A 395 10.47 -18.73 3.43
C GLY A 395 9.64 -18.60 4.70
N THR A 396 9.81 -19.54 5.61
CA THR A 396 9.38 -19.34 7.01
C THR A 396 10.07 -18.08 7.49
N GLY A 397 9.34 -16.96 7.57
CA GLY A 397 9.87 -15.60 7.77
C GLY A 397 10.58 -15.35 9.10
N ASN A 398 11.40 -16.29 9.54
CA ASN A 398 12.08 -16.26 10.82
C ASN A 398 13.59 -15.97 10.72
N ASP A 399 14.07 -15.55 9.54
CA ASP A 399 15.48 -15.23 9.33
C ASP A 399 15.79 -13.82 9.85
N GLY A 400 16.46 -13.78 11.00
CA GLY A 400 17.28 -12.69 11.49
C GLY A 400 16.66 -11.30 11.60
N VAL A 401 15.89 -11.02 12.64
CA VAL A 401 15.44 -9.65 12.97
C VAL A 401 16.63 -8.75 13.27
N THR A 402 16.79 -7.65 12.54
CA THR A 402 17.79 -6.62 12.78
C THR A 402 17.29 -5.50 13.72
N ALA A 403 15.97 -5.35 13.85
CA ALA A 403 15.35 -4.32 14.68
C ALA A 403 15.35 -4.67 16.17
N SER A 404 15.55 -3.68 17.04
CA SER A 404 15.55 -3.83 18.49
C SER A 404 14.13 -3.70 19.09
N LYS A 405 13.97 -4.08 20.37
CA LYS A 405 12.71 -3.85 21.10
C LYS A 405 12.39 -2.36 21.26
N GLU A 406 13.40 -1.49 21.27
CA GLU A 406 13.22 -0.04 21.30
C GLU A 406 12.68 0.47 19.98
N ASP A 407 13.16 -0.06 18.85
CA ASP A 407 12.62 0.23 17.51
C ASP A 407 11.16 -0.22 17.37
N ALA A 408 10.84 -1.40 17.89
CA ALA A 408 9.47 -1.91 17.91
C ALA A 408 8.55 -1.02 18.74
N GLN A 409 9.00 -0.58 19.91
CA GLN A 409 8.20 0.31 20.76
C GLN A 409 8.00 1.66 20.09
N ALA A 410 9.02 2.22 19.45
CA ALA A 410 8.89 3.47 18.68
C ALA A 410 7.86 3.33 17.54
N ALA A 411 7.86 2.21 16.83
CA ALA A 411 6.85 1.92 15.81
C ALA A 411 5.43 1.79 16.41
N VAL A 412 5.28 1.09 17.54
CA VAL A 412 3.99 0.98 18.27
C VAL A 412 3.47 2.33 18.69
N ASP A 413 4.33 3.16 19.30
CA ASP A 413 3.94 4.49 19.78
C ASP A 413 3.50 5.40 18.62
N ALA A 414 4.17 5.30 17.49
CA ALA A 414 3.86 6.06 16.31
C ALA A 414 2.53 5.61 15.66
N PHE A 415 2.24 4.32 15.58
CA PHE A 415 0.93 3.81 15.13
C PHE A 415 -0.18 4.03 16.16
N GLY A 416 0.13 3.90 17.46
CA GLY A 416 -0.80 4.13 18.57
C GLY A 416 -1.13 5.61 18.77
N GLY A 417 -0.20 6.52 18.51
CA GLY A 417 -0.38 7.96 18.58
C GLY A 417 -1.39 8.50 17.58
N THR A 418 -1.53 7.86 16.42
CA THR A 418 -2.54 8.21 15.41
C THR A 418 -3.97 7.81 15.82
N ALA A 419 -4.12 6.81 16.71
CA ALA A 419 -5.41 6.38 17.25
C ALA A 419 -5.85 7.16 18.50
N SER A 420 -4.93 7.81 19.21
CA SER A 420 -5.17 8.55 20.45
C SER A 420 -5.07 10.08 20.33
N GLY A 421 -5.06 10.62 19.11
CA GLY A 421 -5.05 12.07 18.86
C GLY A 421 -6.17 12.76 19.62
N LYS A 422 -5.79 13.43 20.71
CA LYS A 422 -6.63 14.24 21.58
C LYS A 422 -7.29 15.38 20.84
#